data_1a3e3fa26014edec4661a3f8dcda3346
#
_entry.id   1a3e3fa26014edec4661a3f8dcda3346
#
_cell.length_a   1.000
_cell.length_b   1.000
_cell.length_c   1.000
_cell.angle_alpha   90.00
_cell.angle_beta   90.00
_cell.angle_gamma   90.00
#
_symmetry.space_group_name_H-M   'P 1'
#
loop_
_entity.id
_entity.type
_entity.pdbx_description
1 polymer ?
#
loop_
_entity_poly.entity_id
_entity_poly.type
_entity_poly.pdbx_seq_one_letter_code
_entity_poly.pdbx_strand_id
1 'polypeptide(L)'
;MMNTVTASIDIDALQHNFAVVRRHAPHSKIIAVLKANAYGHGLLPVAHALAQADAYAVARVEEALVLRANAITKPILVLGGFFSAEALPLLVKHELQTTLHTWEQLALLEQASLPAPIEVWLKFDTGMNRLGLRAEELPAFIERLSHCRNVVQPFHLMTHFSQSDEQDTQATRLQIEEFNRLSADLPGERAMANSAGILAWPASRSDWIRPGLMLYGASPFAGQLAADHDLRPVMTLKSQLIATRACAQGEAVGYGGHWVADRNTTLGVVAAGYGDGYPRMAPEGTPMLINGRRVPIVGRVSMDMITVDLGPAARDKVGDEVTLWGEGLPVEQVAEKIGTIPYELMTRLTSRVHLTHCDKRDQMPMLKLA
;
A
#
# COMPACT_ATOMS: atom_id res chain seq x y z
N MET A 1 -22.15 -5.33 -17.74
CA MET A 1 -21.21 -6.49 -17.73
C MET A 1 -21.25 -7.09 -16.34
N MET A 2 -21.36 -8.40 -16.22
CA MET A 2 -21.29 -9.06 -14.89
C MET A 2 -19.81 -9.15 -14.52
N ASN A 3 -19.38 -8.31 -13.56
CA ASN A 3 -18.03 -8.36 -13.03
C ASN A 3 -17.97 -9.45 -11.96
N THR A 4 -17.23 -10.52 -12.23
CA THR A 4 -17.18 -11.71 -11.37
C THR A 4 -16.35 -11.49 -10.11
N VAL A 5 -15.25 -10.74 -10.23
CA VAL A 5 -14.40 -10.34 -9.10
C VAL A 5 -14.37 -8.82 -9.01
N THR A 6 -14.71 -8.30 -7.85
CA THR A 6 -14.79 -6.85 -7.60
C THR A 6 -14.02 -6.48 -6.35
N ALA A 7 -13.21 -5.43 -6.43
CA ALA A 7 -12.63 -4.78 -5.27
C ALA A 7 -13.43 -3.49 -4.99
N SER A 8 -14.20 -3.50 -3.93
CA SER A 8 -14.94 -2.33 -3.44
C SER A 8 -14.02 -1.48 -2.58
N ILE A 9 -13.85 -0.21 -2.95
CA ILE A 9 -12.99 0.76 -2.26
C ILE A 9 -13.87 1.74 -1.50
N ASP A 10 -13.80 1.71 -0.19
CA ASP A 10 -14.56 2.57 0.73
C ASP A 10 -13.81 3.90 0.93
N ILE A 11 -14.31 4.96 0.30
CA ILE A 11 -13.72 6.31 0.39
C ILE A 11 -13.88 6.92 1.78
N ASP A 12 -14.96 6.64 2.49
CA ASP A 12 -15.15 7.13 3.87
C ASP A 12 -14.15 6.48 4.83
N ALA A 13 -13.86 5.18 4.65
CA ALA A 13 -12.82 4.48 5.39
C ALA A 13 -11.43 5.09 5.12
N LEU A 14 -11.12 5.41 3.86
CA LEU A 14 -9.86 6.08 3.48
C LEU A 14 -9.71 7.45 4.15
N GLN A 15 -10.76 8.26 4.16
CA GLN A 15 -10.78 9.57 4.80
C GLN A 15 -10.70 9.47 6.34
N HIS A 16 -11.37 8.47 6.93
CA HIS A 16 -11.23 8.16 8.35
C HIS A 16 -9.77 7.84 8.71
N ASN A 17 -9.13 6.95 7.93
CA ASN A 17 -7.73 6.58 8.15
C ASN A 17 -6.79 7.79 8.00
N PHE A 18 -7.07 8.68 7.07
CA PHE A 18 -6.33 9.94 6.95
C PHE A 18 -6.49 10.83 8.20
N ALA A 19 -7.70 10.89 8.77
CA ALA A 19 -7.92 11.60 10.03
C ALA A 19 -7.16 10.94 11.21
N VAL A 20 -7.03 9.61 11.22
CA VAL A 20 -6.17 8.89 12.20
C VAL A 20 -4.71 9.32 12.05
N VAL A 21 -4.18 9.39 10.82
CA VAL A 21 -2.82 9.89 10.55
C VAL A 21 -2.64 11.28 11.16
N ARG A 22 -3.58 12.19 10.89
CA ARG A 22 -3.52 13.57 11.40
C ARG A 22 -3.55 13.63 12.93
N ARG A 23 -4.32 12.76 13.61
CA ARG A 23 -4.35 12.69 15.08
C ARG A 23 -3.00 12.23 15.66
N HIS A 24 -2.32 11.28 15.02
CA HIS A 24 -1.00 10.82 15.46
C HIS A 24 0.11 11.85 15.25
N ALA A 25 0.02 12.66 14.19
CA ALA A 25 1.04 13.65 13.84
C ALA A 25 0.40 15.00 13.47
N PRO A 26 -0.18 15.72 14.45
CA PRO A 26 -0.95 16.94 14.19
C PRO A 26 -0.12 18.10 13.63
N HIS A 27 1.18 18.10 13.89
CA HIS A 27 2.11 19.18 13.50
C HIS A 27 2.91 18.85 12.23
N SER A 28 2.89 17.61 11.76
CA SER A 28 3.62 17.21 10.56
C SER A 28 2.80 17.43 9.30
N LYS A 29 3.45 17.82 8.22
CA LYS A 29 2.88 17.76 6.88
C LYS A 29 2.78 16.31 6.42
N ILE A 30 1.78 15.98 5.62
CA ILE A 30 1.50 14.60 5.20
C ILE A 30 1.79 14.43 3.73
N ILE A 31 2.74 13.55 3.41
CA ILE A 31 2.94 13.02 2.06
C ILE A 31 2.17 11.70 1.95
N ALA A 32 1.00 11.69 1.35
CA ALA A 32 0.25 10.46 1.13
C ALA A 32 0.93 9.60 0.06
N VAL A 33 1.26 8.34 0.40
CA VAL A 33 1.99 7.44 -0.51
C VAL A 33 1.00 6.69 -1.39
N LEU A 34 1.03 6.99 -2.70
CA LEU A 34 0.09 6.50 -3.72
C LEU A 34 0.73 5.54 -4.74
N LYS A 35 1.97 5.10 -4.53
CA LYS A 35 2.68 4.18 -5.45
C LYS A 35 1.91 2.88 -5.67
N ALA A 36 2.25 2.15 -6.74
CA ALA A 36 1.64 0.89 -7.12
C ALA A 36 0.11 0.99 -7.22
N ASN A 37 -0.37 1.97 -8.02
CA ASN A 37 -1.79 2.25 -8.23
C ASN A 37 -2.53 2.52 -6.90
N ALA A 38 -1.94 3.34 -6.03
CA ALA A 38 -2.43 3.58 -4.67
C ALA A 38 -2.63 2.26 -3.89
N TYR A 39 -1.58 1.44 -3.84
CA TYR A 39 -1.62 0.09 -3.22
C TYR A 39 -2.76 -0.79 -3.79
N GLY A 40 -3.04 -0.68 -5.08
CA GLY A 40 -4.10 -1.43 -5.76
C GLY A 40 -5.50 -0.81 -5.65
N HIS A 41 -5.66 0.33 -4.99
CA HIS A 41 -6.96 0.97 -4.74
C HIS A 41 -7.43 1.93 -5.84
N GLY A 42 -6.61 2.16 -6.86
CA GLY A 42 -6.90 3.11 -7.94
C GLY A 42 -6.29 4.49 -7.69
N LEU A 43 -5.23 4.82 -8.46
CA LEU A 43 -4.39 5.99 -8.25
C LEU A 43 -5.18 7.31 -8.23
N LEU A 44 -6.01 7.54 -9.24
CA LEU A 44 -6.72 8.82 -9.39
C LEU A 44 -7.86 9.01 -8.37
N PRO A 45 -8.77 8.04 -8.17
CA PRO A 45 -9.81 8.17 -7.16
C PRO A 45 -9.25 8.39 -5.76
N VAL A 46 -8.17 7.69 -5.39
CA VAL A 46 -7.51 7.85 -4.08
C VAL A 46 -6.85 9.23 -3.96
N ALA A 47 -6.17 9.71 -5.02
CA ALA A 47 -5.58 11.04 -5.01
C ALA A 47 -6.64 12.13 -4.79
N HIS A 48 -7.78 12.04 -5.46
CA HIS A 48 -8.90 12.96 -5.25
C HIS A 48 -9.50 12.87 -3.85
N ALA A 49 -9.68 11.65 -3.33
CA ALA A 49 -10.23 11.42 -1.99
C ALA A 49 -9.31 11.95 -0.88
N LEU A 50 -7.99 11.98 -1.10
CA LEU A 50 -6.97 12.48 -0.19
C LEU A 50 -6.55 13.92 -0.51
N ALA A 51 -7.44 14.75 -1.05
CA ALA A 51 -7.17 16.15 -1.37
C ALA A 51 -6.68 17.00 -0.16
N GLN A 52 -6.85 16.53 1.06
CA GLN A 52 -6.36 17.18 2.29
C GLN A 52 -4.88 16.88 2.61
N ALA A 53 -4.23 15.94 1.90
CA ALA A 53 -2.80 15.69 2.06
C ALA A 53 -2.00 16.90 1.55
N ASP A 54 -0.83 17.15 2.13
CA ASP A 54 0.02 18.28 1.74
C ASP A 54 0.79 17.98 0.45
N ALA A 55 1.13 16.71 0.23
CA ALA A 55 1.79 16.21 -0.97
C ALA A 55 1.43 14.74 -1.24
N TYR A 56 1.76 14.27 -2.43
CA TYR A 56 1.69 12.85 -2.79
C TYR A 56 3.08 12.27 -3.03
N ALA A 57 3.23 10.95 -2.84
CA ALA A 57 4.45 10.26 -3.21
C ALA A 57 4.12 9.01 -4.04
N VAL A 58 4.89 8.84 -5.10
CA VAL A 58 4.83 7.67 -5.98
C VAL A 58 6.22 7.04 -6.09
N ALA A 59 6.33 5.83 -6.64
CA ALA A 59 7.62 5.17 -6.79
C ALA A 59 8.39 5.65 -8.01
N ARG A 60 7.69 5.92 -9.11
CA ARG A 60 8.25 6.16 -10.44
C ARG A 60 7.68 7.42 -11.10
N VAL A 61 8.45 7.98 -12.02
CA VAL A 61 8.05 9.18 -12.78
C VAL A 61 6.76 8.95 -13.56
N GLU A 62 6.57 7.76 -14.15
CA GLU A 62 5.38 7.41 -14.92
C GLU A 62 4.09 7.52 -14.09
N GLU A 63 4.11 7.12 -12.83
CA GLU A 63 2.96 7.26 -11.93
C GLU A 63 2.65 8.75 -11.66
N ALA A 64 3.70 9.56 -11.49
CA ALA A 64 3.55 11.01 -11.31
C ALA A 64 2.96 11.69 -12.56
N LEU A 65 3.39 11.26 -13.74
CA LEU A 65 2.86 11.78 -15.01
C LEU A 65 1.36 11.47 -15.18
N VAL A 66 0.90 10.31 -14.74
CA VAL A 66 -0.55 9.98 -14.72
C VAL A 66 -1.31 10.96 -13.83
N LEU A 67 -0.79 11.28 -12.65
CA LEU A 67 -1.42 12.27 -11.75
C LEU A 67 -1.47 13.66 -12.40
N ARG A 68 -0.37 14.12 -13.00
CA ARG A 68 -0.31 15.42 -13.67
C ARG A 68 -1.22 15.51 -14.90
N ALA A 69 -1.31 14.44 -15.70
CA ALA A 69 -2.20 14.37 -16.85
C ALA A 69 -3.69 14.47 -16.46
N ASN A 70 -4.02 14.19 -15.18
CA ASN A 70 -5.36 14.28 -14.62
C ASN A 70 -5.53 15.48 -13.68
N ALA A 71 -4.81 16.58 -13.95
CA ALA A 71 -4.92 17.86 -13.28
C ALA A 71 -4.63 17.87 -11.76
N ILE A 72 -3.90 16.89 -11.25
CA ILE A 72 -3.40 16.93 -9.87
C ILE A 72 -2.24 17.93 -9.83
N THR A 73 -2.42 19.03 -9.10
CA THR A 73 -1.44 20.13 -8.98
C THR A 73 -0.58 20.08 -7.72
N LYS A 74 -0.98 19.27 -6.73
CA LYS A 74 -0.20 19.10 -5.48
C LYS A 74 1.25 18.72 -5.74
N PRO A 75 2.19 19.03 -4.82
CA PRO A 75 3.54 18.50 -4.85
C PRO A 75 3.52 16.96 -4.96
N ILE A 76 4.35 16.42 -5.85
CA ILE A 76 4.49 14.97 -6.05
C ILE A 76 5.95 14.59 -5.91
N LEU A 77 6.24 13.73 -4.93
CA LEU A 77 7.57 13.20 -4.68
C LEU A 77 7.75 11.83 -5.36
N VAL A 78 8.78 11.71 -6.19
CA VAL A 78 9.21 10.44 -6.79
C VAL A 78 10.20 9.76 -5.85
N LEU A 79 9.75 8.74 -5.12
CA LEU A 79 10.52 8.05 -4.06
C LEU A 79 11.68 7.21 -4.59
N GLY A 80 11.60 6.71 -5.81
CA GLY A 80 12.66 5.95 -6.46
C GLY A 80 13.78 6.81 -7.02
N GLY A 81 13.56 8.13 -7.12
CA GLY A 81 14.47 9.02 -7.83
C GLY A 81 14.32 8.88 -9.34
N PHE A 82 15.36 9.19 -10.06
CA PHE A 82 15.47 9.03 -11.50
C PHE A 82 16.69 8.16 -11.85
N PHE A 83 16.62 7.50 -12.99
CA PHE A 83 17.63 6.51 -13.39
C PHE A 83 18.43 6.92 -14.63
N SER A 84 18.01 8.01 -15.29
CA SER A 84 18.70 8.51 -16.48
C SER A 84 18.49 10.03 -16.65
N ALA A 85 19.31 10.65 -17.48
CA ALA A 85 19.25 12.09 -17.75
C ALA A 85 17.96 12.50 -18.46
N GLU A 86 17.33 11.59 -19.23
CA GLU A 86 16.07 11.83 -19.93
C GLU A 86 14.89 12.11 -18.99
N ALA A 87 14.97 11.67 -17.75
CA ALA A 87 13.95 11.96 -16.75
C ALA A 87 13.99 13.41 -16.26
N LEU A 88 15.15 14.07 -16.25
CA LEU A 88 15.33 15.39 -15.67
C LEU A 88 14.45 16.48 -16.31
N PRO A 89 14.33 16.59 -17.65
CA PRO A 89 13.40 17.52 -18.27
C PRO A 89 11.94 17.26 -17.89
N LEU A 90 11.54 15.99 -17.66
CA LEU A 90 10.19 15.64 -17.23
C LEU A 90 9.93 16.09 -15.78
N LEU A 91 10.92 15.92 -14.89
CA LEU A 91 10.81 16.40 -13.50
C LEU A 91 10.58 17.92 -13.49
N VAL A 92 11.33 18.69 -14.27
CA VAL A 92 11.16 20.15 -14.37
C VAL A 92 9.81 20.50 -14.99
N LYS A 93 9.51 19.94 -16.16
CA LYS A 93 8.28 20.25 -16.93
C LYS A 93 7.01 20.02 -16.12
N HIS A 94 7.01 18.99 -15.29
CA HIS A 94 5.85 18.56 -14.52
C HIS A 94 5.96 18.95 -13.03
N GLU A 95 6.93 19.79 -12.66
CA GLU A 95 7.12 20.27 -11.28
C GLU A 95 7.12 19.11 -10.27
N LEU A 96 7.92 18.07 -10.56
CA LEU A 96 8.04 16.88 -9.70
C LEU A 96 9.24 17.01 -8.79
N GLN A 97 9.03 16.64 -7.52
CA GLN A 97 10.11 16.45 -6.56
C GLN A 97 10.72 15.06 -6.74
N THR A 98 12.00 14.91 -6.41
CA THR A 98 12.70 13.63 -6.55
C THR A 98 13.58 13.34 -5.37
N THR A 99 13.79 12.04 -5.08
CA THR A 99 14.83 11.63 -4.14
C THR A 99 16.18 11.57 -4.84
N LEU A 100 17.23 11.88 -4.07
CA LEU A 100 18.62 11.79 -4.48
C LEU A 100 19.36 10.88 -3.50
N HIS A 101 20.03 9.84 -4.00
CA HIS A 101 20.58 8.79 -3.16
C HIS A 101 21.84 8.11 -3.72
N THR A 102 22.37 8.60 -4.86
CA THR A 102 23.62 8.10 -5.45
C THR A 102 24.45 9.23 -6.06
N TRP A 103 25.75 8.98 -6.22
CA TRP A 103 26.68 9.90 -6.87
C TRP A 103 26.39 10.09 -8.36
N GLU A 104 25.90 9.04 -9.01
CA GLU A 104 25.50 9.07 -10.43
C GLU A 104 24.34 10.05 -10.65
N GLN A 105 23.36 10.05 -9.76
CA GLN A 105 22.24 10.99 -9.85
C GLN A 105 22.72 12.45 -9.70
N LEU A 106 23.63 12.71 -8.74
CA LEU A 106 24.21 14.03 -8.56
C LEU A 106 24.99 14.46 -9.80
N ALA A 107 25.82 13.59 -10.37
CA ALA A 107 26.59 13.89 -11.57
C ALA A 107 25.68 14.20 -12.78
N LEU A 108 24.55 13.48 -12.93
CA LEU A 108 23.56 13.78 -13.97
C LEU A 108 22.92 15.16 -13.76
N LEU A 109 22.59 15.54 -12.53
CA LEU A 109 22.07 16.86 -12.20
C LEU A 109 23.08 17.96 -12.51
N GLU A 110 24.34 17.81 -12.11
CA GLU A 110 25.39 18.79 -12.34
C GLU A 110 25.66 19.06 -13.82
N GLN A 111 25.62 17.98 -14.63
CA GLN A 111 25.89 18.05 -16.08
C GLN A 111 24.68 18.54 -16.89
N ALA A 112 23.48 18.47 -16.33
CA ALA A 112 22.27 18.81 -17.05
C ALA A 112 22.17 20.32 -17.34
N SER A 113 21.57 20.65 -18.49
CA SER A 113 21.14 22.01 -18.82
C SER A 113 19.62 22.09 -18.67
N LEU A 114 19.16 22.50 -17.47
CA LEU A 114 17.75 22.56 -17.14
C LEU A 114 17.25 24.01 -17.11
N PRO A 115 15.98 24.25 -17.53
CA PRO A 115 15.39 25.60 -17.51
C PRO A 115 15.04 26.10 -16.12
N ALA A 116 14.90 25.19 -15.14
CA ALA A 116 14.65 25.51 -13.73
C ALA A 116 15.22 24.44 -12.82
N PRO A 117 15.55 24.75 -11.54
CA PRO A 117 16.02 23.78 -10.57
C PRO A 117 14.90 22.84 -10.14
N ILE A 118 15.30 21.66 -9.67
CA ILE A 118 14.43 20.58 -9.17
C ILE A 118 14.45 20.57 -7.64
N GLU A 119 13.30 20.40 -7.02
CA GLU A 119 13.18 20.19 -5.56
C GLU A 119 13.58 18.75 -5.21
N VAL A 120 14.57 18.62 -4.31
CA VAL A 120 15.26 17.36 -4.03
C VAL A 120 15.12 16.96 -2.57
N TRP A 121 14.90 15.67 -2.35
CA TRP A 121 14.95 15.00 -1.05
C TRP A 121 16.22 14.15 -0.99
N LEU A 122 17.21 14.61 -0.25
CA LEU A 122 18.44 13.84 -0.02
C LEU A 122 18.14 12.68 0.93
N LYS A 123 18.41 11.47 0.45
CA LYS A 123 18.12 10.26 1.21
C LYS A 123 19.35 9.72 1.91
N PHE A 124 19.25 9.57 3.25
CA PHE A 124 20.27 8.98 4.11
C PHE A 124 19.97 7.49 4.32
N ASP A 125 20.99 6.65 4.20
CA ASP A 125 20.91 5.27 4.65
C ASP A 125 21.35 5.20 6.11
N THR A 126 20.37 5.14 6.99
CA THR A 126 20.60 5.07 8.45
C THR A 126 20.54 3.63 8.98
N GLY A 127 20.55 2.63 8.11
CA GLY A 127 20.55 1.22 8.51
C GLY A 127 19.60 0.29 7.76
N MET A 128 18.92 0.76 6.71
CA MET A 128 18.12 -0.12 5.85
C MET A 128 18.95 -0.85 4.80
N ASN A 129 20.11 -0.30 4.42
CA ASN A 129 21.06 -0.87 3.44
C ASN A 129 20.44 -1.19 2.07
N ARG A 130 19.58 -0.30 1.58
CA ARG A 130 18.92 -0.46 0.28
C ARG A 130 19.17 0.72 -0.66
N LEU A 131 18.83 1.93 -0.25
CA LEU A 131 19.04 3.18 -0.98
C LEU A 131 19.36 4.29 0.01
N GLY A 132 20.23 5.22 -0.38
CA GLY A 132 20.64 6.36 0.43
C GLY A 132 22.15 6.43 0.54
N LEU A 133 22.64 7.61 0.92
CA LEU A 133 24.06 7.86 1.17
C LEU A 133 24.43 7.44 2.59
N ARG A 134 25.58 6.86 2.74
CA ARG A 134 26.13 6.54 4.05
C ARG A 134 26.74 7.76 4.73
N ALA A 135 26.89 7.70 6.03
CA ALA A 135 27.38 8.82 6.85
C ALA A 135 28.71 9.39 6.34
N GLU A 136 29.63 8.53 5.92
CA GLU A 136 30.96 8.91 5.41
C GLU A 136 30.90 9.61 4.05
N GLU A 137 29.85 9.41 3.26
CA GLU A 137 29.69 10.02 1.94
C GLU A 137 29.07 11.43 2.03
N LEU A 138 28.27 11.68 3.07
CA LEU A 138 27.44 12.88 3.19
C LEU A 138 28.19 14.19 3.10
N PRO A 139 29.36 14.40 3.77
CA PRO A 139 30.03 15.69 3.73
C PRO A 139 30.38 16.12 2.31
N ALA A 140 31.04 15.24 1.54
CA ALA A 140 31.45 15.55 0.17
C ALA A 140 30.26 15.66 -0.79
N PHE A 141 29.21 14.83 -0.57
CA PHE A 141 28.00 14.89 -1.38
C PHE A 141 27.22 16.18 -1.15
N ILE A 142 27.02 16.58 0.10
CA ILE A 142 26.30 17.79 0.50
C ILE A 142 27.03 19.03 -0.01
N GLU A 143 28.35 19.08 0.07
CA GLU A 143 29.15 20.17 -0.49
C GLU A 143 28.84 20.37 -1.98
N ARG A 144 28.91 19.30 -2.79
CA ARG A 144 28.61 19.39 -4.23
C ARG A 144 27.13 19.71 -4.48
N LEU A 145 26.22 19.08 -3.75
CA LEU A 145 24.78 19.31 -3.91
C LEU A 145 24.39 20.75 -3.63
N SER A 146 25.01 21.38 -2.61
CA SER A 146 24.74 22.75 -2.23
C SER A 146 25.17 23.77 -3.31
N HIS A 147 26.11 23.39 -4.16
CA HIS A 147 26.59 24.21 -5.28
C HIS A 147 25.91 23.85 -6.62
N CYS A 148 25.06 22.81 -6.66
CA CYS A 148 24.40 22.37 -7.86
C CYS A 148 23.27 23.37 -8.25
N ARG A 149 23.46 24.09 -9.35
CA ARG A 149 22.48 25.09 -9.84
C ARG A 149 21.12 24.50 -10.22
N ASN A 150 21.06 23.20 -10.49
CA ASN A 150 19.86 22.49 -10.90
C ASN A 150 19.05 21.94 -9.71
N VAL A 151 19.41 22.31 -8.48
CA VAL A 151 18.75 21.89 -7.23
C VAL A 151 18.25 23.10 -6.46
N VAL A 152 17.00 23.05 -6.04
CA VAL A 152 16.39 24.06 -5.15
C VAL A 152 17.07 23.98 -3.78
N GLN A 153 17.45 25.14 -3.23
CA GLN A 153 18.07 25.25 -1.90
C GLN A 153 17.14 25.93 -0.91
N PRO A 154 17.07 25.51 0.34
CA PRO A 154 17.69 24.27 0.86
C PRO A 154 16.93 23.03 0.36
N PHE A 155 17.68 21.95 0.12
CA PHE A 155 17.08 20.64 -0.19
C PHE A 155 16.52 19.99 1.06
N HIS A 156 15.55 19.07 0.90
CA HIS A 156 14.94 18.32 1.99
C HIS A 156 15.72 17.04 2.32
N LEU A 157 15.47 16.48 3.51
CA LEU A 157 16.20 15.35 4.07
C LEU A 157 15.25 14.20 4.40
N MET A 158 15.62 12.96 4.09
CA MET A 158 14.79 11.81 4.41
C MET A 158 15.60 10.54 4.69
N THR A 159 14.97 9.63 5.44
CA THR A 159 15.43 8.24 5.61
C THR A 159 14.25 7.28 5.49
N HIS A 160 14.52 5.97 5.61
CA HIS A 160 13.49 4.94 5.67
C HIS A 160 13.89 3.85 6.67
N PHE A 161 12.93 3.43 7.49
CA PHE A 161 13.15 2.44 8.52
C PHE A 161 13.10 1.02 7.97
N SER A 162 13.97 0.17 8.49
CA SER A 162 14.03 -1.25 8.15
C SER A 162 13.11 -2.12 9.00
N GLN A 163 12.88 -1.73 10.26
CA GLN A 163 12.21 -2.55 11.27
C GLN A 163 11.23 -1.72 12.13
N SER A 164 10.60 -0.69 11.56
CA SER A 164 9.66 0.14 12.34
C SER A 164 8.37 -0.60 12.72
N ASP A 165 8.07 -1.69 12.06
CA ASP A 165 7.00 -2.63 12.34
C ASP A 165 7.32 -3.63 13.45
N GLU A 166 8.58 -3.72 13.88
CA GLU A 166 9.04 -4.52 15.02
C GLU A 166 9.24 -3.61 16.25
N GLN A 167 8.31 -3.64 17.19
CA GLN A 167 8.30 -2.70 18.32
C GLN A 167 9.37 -2.98 19.37
N ASP A 168 9.85 -4.22 19.49
CA ASP A 168 10.85 -4.62 20.48
C ASP A 168 12.31 -4.44 20.02
N THR A 169 12.52 -3.94 18.79
CA THR A 169 13.87 -3.75 18.24
C THR A 169 14.47 -2.40 18.61
N GLN A 170 15.80 -2.36 18.79
CA GLN A 170 16.53 -1.11 18.91
C GLN A 170 16.83 -0.45 17.55
N ALA A 171 16.67 -1.18 16.46
CA ALA A 171 17.09 -0.73 15.13
C ALA A 171 16.40 0.59 14.72
N THR A 172 15.11 0.72 14.91
CA THR A 172 14.39 1.95 14.55
C THR A 172 14.82 3.14 15.41
N ARG A 173 15.06 2.94 16.72
CA ARG A 173 15.59 3.99 17.58
C ARG A 173 16.96 4.45 17.11
N LEU A 174 17.86 3.53 16.83
CA LEU A 174 19.21 3.84 16.32
C LEU A 174 19.15 4.56 14.96
N GLN A 175 18.22 4.18 14.07
CA GLN A 175 18.01 4.89 12.80
C GLN A 175 17.52 6.32 13.01
N ILE A 176 16.63 6.58 13.98
CA ILE A 176 16.16 7.93 14.34
C ILE A 176 17.32 8.76 14.91
N GLU A 177 18.08 8.20 15.85
CA GLU A 177 19.22 8.87 16.47
C GLU A 177 20.29 9.23 15.42
N GLU A 178 20.62 8.29 14.54
CA GLU A 178 21.60 8.51 13.47
C GLU A 178 21.10 9.55 12.45
N PHE A 179 19.83 9.49 12.04
CA PHE A 179 19.28 10.50 11.14
C PHE A 179 19.33 11.90 11.77
N ASN A 180 18.93 12.03 13.03
CA ASN A 180 18.98 13.32 13.74
C ASN A 180 20.41 13.84 13.89
N ARG A 181 21.37 12.96 14.21
CA ARG A 181 22.78 13.31 14.30
C ARG A 181 23.35 13.83 12.97
N LEU A 182 23.05 13.11 11.87
CA LEU A 182 23.55 13.44 10.54
C LEU A 182 22.91 14.70 9.94
N SER A 183 21.67 15.00 10.35
CA SER A 183 20.90 16.13 9.82
C SER A 183 20.91 17.38 10.73
N ALA A 184 21.58 17.34 11.89
CA ALA A 184 21.47 18.36 12.94
C ALA A 184 21.72 19.78 12.43
N ASP A 185 22.80 19.97 11.67
CA ASP A 185 23.25 21.27 11.17
C ASP A 185 22.82 21.56 9.72
N LEU A 186 21.99 20.70 9.14
CA LEU A 186 21.54 20.86 7.77
C LEU A 186 20.21 21.63 7.74
N PRO A 187 20.09 22.65 6.90
CA PRO A 187 18.81 23.28 6.62
C PRO A 187 17.93 22.35 5.80
N GLY A 188 16.63 22.60 5.81
CA GLY A 188 15.66 21.81 5.04
C GLY A 188 14.78 20.96 5.92
N GLU A 189 13.61 20.65 5.40
CA GLU A 189 12.60 19.86 6.12
C GLU A 189 12.94 18.37 6.11
N ARG A 190 12.53 17.66 7.15
CA ARG A 190 12.88 16.26 7.42
C ARG A 190 11.70 15.34 7.29
N ALA A 191 11.92 14.12 6.76
CA ALA A 191 10.91 13.07 6.66
C ALA A 191 11.48 11.71 7.05
N MET A 192 11.02 11.13 8.17
CA MET A 192 11.43 9.80 8.62
C MET A 192 10.30 8.79 8.57
N ALA A 193 9.17 9.08 9.23
CA ALA A 193 8.11 8.14 9.54
C ALA A 193 7.38 7.59 8.31
N ASN A 194 7.32 6.27 8.20
CA ASN A 194 6.34 5.49 7.43
C ASN A 194 5.11 5.18 8.32
N SER A 195 4.18 4.33 7.89
CA SER A 195 2.97 3.98 8.67
C SER A 195 3.29 3.45 10.07
N ALA A 196 4.23 2.52 10.21
CA ALA A 196 4.62 1.98 11.51
C ALA A 196 5.34 3.04 12.37
N GLY A 197 6.19 3.87 11.74
CA GLY A 197 6.83 5.02 12.40
C GLY A 197 5.79 5.99 12.97
N ILE A 198 4.74 6.30 12.20
CA ILE A 198 3.65 7.18 12.66
C ILE A 198 2.92 6.59 13.86
N LEU A 199 2.60 5.31 13.83
CA LEU A 199 1.80 4.65 14.87
C LEU A 199 2.61 4.41 16.15
N ALA A 200 3.83 3.87 16.06
CA ALA A 200 4.58 3.36 17.22
C ALA A 200 5.80 4.20 17.65
N TRP A 201 6.32 5.09 16.78
CA TRP A 201 7.58 5.80 17.03
C TRP A 201 7.41 7.33 17.01
N PRO A 202 6.86 7.96 18.08
CA PRO A 202 6.61 9.41 18.10
C PRO A 202 7.83 10.27 17.74
N ALA A 203 9.03 9.85 18.13
CA ALA A 203 10.29 10.56 17.82
C ALA A 203 10.64 10.59 16.31
N SER A 204 9.97 9.78 15.50
CA SER A 204 10.15 9.79 14.03
C SER A 204 9.24 10.77 13.30
N ARG A 205 8.27 11.39 14.00
CA ARG A 205 7.32 12.36 13.45
C ARG A 205 8.01 13.71 13.34
N SER A 206 8.61 13.96 12.18
CA SER A 206 9.34 15.20 11.88
C SER A 206 8.47 16.19 11.10
N ASP A 207 9.07 17.12 10.34
CA ASP A 207 8.32 18.11 9.55
C ASP A 207 7.31 17.46 8.60
N TRP A 208 7.72 16.32 8.01
CA TRP A 208 6.91 15.51 7.12
C TRP A 208 6.82 14.06 7.59
N ILE A 209 5.66 13.45 7.34
CA ILE A 209 5.42 12.02 7.51
C ILE A 209 4.91 11.40 6.20
N ARG A 210 5.15 10.10 6.01
CA ARG A 210 4.84 9.40 4.77
C ARG A 210 3.96 8.17 5.02
N PRO A 211 2.68 8.36 5.40
CA PRO A 211 1.76 7.25 5.55
C PRO A 211 1.53 6.54 4.22
N GLY A 212 1.56 5.23 4.25
CA GLY A 212 1.19 4.34 3.15
C GLY A 212 0.13 3.36 3.65
N LEU A 213 0.52 2.18 4.12
CA LEU A 213 -0.39 1.08 4.48
C LEU A 213 -1.54 1.49 5.39
N MET A 214 -1.28 2.31 6.41
CA MET A 214 -2.33 2.75 7.34
C MET A 214 -3.43 3.57 6.67
N LEU A 215 -3.14 4.28 5.56
CA LEU A 215 -4.18 4.96 4.78
C LEU A 215 -5.17 3.96 4.18
N TYR A 216 -4.68 2.81 3.77
CA TYR A 216 -5.46 1.75 3.12
C TYR A 216 -6.12 0.79 4.12
N GLY A 217 -5.98 1.08 5.43
CA GLY A 217 -6.70 0.38 6.47
C GLY A 217 -6.19 -1.02 6.74
N ALA A 218 -4.86 -1.18 6.77
CA ALA A 218 -4.21 -2.38 7.24
C ALA A 218 -3.13 -2.03 8.29
N SER A 219 -2.96 -2.92 9.27
CA SER A 219 -1.91 -2.81 10.27
C SER A 219 -0.54 -3.13 9.68
N PRO A 220 0.50 -2.32 9.96
CA PRO A 220 1.86 -2.69 9.62
C PRO A 220 2.50 -3.71 10.57
N PHE A 221 1.87 -4.00 11.72
CA PHE A 221 2.43 -4.85 12.78
C PHE A 221 1.94 -6.29 12.65
N ALA A 222 2.86 -7.25 12.77
CA ALA A 222 2.52 -8.66 12.78
C ALA A 222 1.60 -8.99 13.98
N GLY A 223 0.59 -9.82 13.75
CA GLY A 223 -0.38 -10.24 14.78
C GLY A 223 -1.35 -9.14 15.25
N GLN A 224 -1.30 -7.93 14.71
CA GLN A 224 -2.23 -6.84 15.01
C GLN A 224 -3.12 -6.53 13.80
N LEU A 225 -4.34 -6.11 14.08
CA LEU A 225 -5.33 -5.76 13.06
C LEU A 225 -5.44 -4.24 12.87
N ALA A 226 -5.97 -3.81 11.76
CA ALA A 226 -6.31 -2.41 11.49
C ALA A 226 -7.15 -1.79 12.63
N ALA A 227 -8.12 -2.54 13.14
CA ALA A 227 -9.00 -2.08 14.22
C ALA A 227 -8.27 -1.75 15.53
N ASP A 228 -7.14 -2.40 15.82
CA ASP A 228 -6.33 -2.12 17.01
C ASP A 228 -5.72 -0.71 16.98
N HIS A 229 -5.70 -0.09 15.81
CA HIS A 229 -5.17 1.26 15.55
C HIS A 229 -6.25 2.25 15.11
N ASP A 230 -7.53 1.96 15.32
CA ASP A 230 -8.67 2.75 14.83
C ASP A 230 -8.65 2.94 13.30
N LEU A 231 -8.07 1.98 12.56
CA LEU A 231 -8.07 1.97 11.10
C LEU A 231 -9.23 1.12 10.57
N ARG A 232 -9.74 1.48 9.40
CA ARG A 232 -10.84 0.80 8.73
C ARG A 232 -10.37 0.21 7.40
N PRO A 233 -10.67 -1.06 7.07
CA PRO A 233 -10.36 -1.62 5.77
C PRO A 233 -10.95 -0.76 4.65
N VAL A 234 -10.10 -0.38 3.69
CA VAL A 234 -10.52 0.42 2.54
C VAL A 234 -10.92 -0.47 1.37
N MET A 235 -10.20 -1.56 1.14
CA MET A 235 -10.51 -2.52 0.08
C MET A 235 -11.26 -3.72 0.64
N THR A 236 -12.38 -4.07 0.02
CA THR A 236 -13.03 -5.38 0.19
C THR A 236 -13.05 -6.10 -1.15
N LEU A 237 -12.30 -7.21 -1.24
CA LEU A 237 -12.26 -8.06 -2.42
C LEU A 237 -13.37 -9.10 -2.35
N LYS A 238 -14.24 -9.11 -3.35
CA LYS A 238 -15.43 -9.92 -3.42
C LYS A 238 -15.53 -10.73 -4.70
N SER A 239 -16.17 -11.88 -4.60
CA SER A 239 -16.61 -12.73 -5.69
C SER A 239 -17.93 -13.41 -5.33
N GLN A 240 -18.27 -14.49 -6.00
CA GLN A 240 -19.50 -15.26 -5.75
C GLN A 240 -19.26 -16.75 -5.90
N LEU A 241 -20.13 -17.55 -5.27
CA LEU A 241 -20.24 -18.97 -5.55
C LEU A 241 -20.82 -19.20 -6.95
N ILE A 242 -20.16 -20.02 -7.75
CA ILE A 242 -20.62 -20.40 -9.10
C ILE A 242 -21.07 -21.87 -9.18
N ALA A 243 -20.70 -22.67 -8.19
CA ALA A 243 -21.17 -24.04 -8.07
C ALA A 243 -21.15 -24.49 -6.60
N THR A 244 -22.06 -25.37 -6.25
CA THR A 244 -22.01 -26.18 -5.02
C THR A 244 -22.16 -27.65 -5.40
N ARG A 245 -21.46 -28.53 -4.69
CA ARG A 245 -21.53 -29.97 -4.96
C ARG A 245 -21.27 -30.81 -3.71
N ALA A 246 -21.96 -31.93 -3.60
CA ALA A 246 -21.64 -32.93 -2.59
C ALA A 246 -20.26 -33.51 -2.84
N CYS A 247 -19.53 -33.80 -1.79
CA CYS A 247 -18.25 -34.49 -1.78
C CYS A 247 -18.28 -35.57 -0.72
N ALA A 248 -18.08 -36.82 -1.13
CA ALA A 248 -18.07 -37.94 -0.20
C ALA A 248 -16.74 -38.03 0.56
N GLN A 249 -16.77 -38.62 1.74
CA GLN A 249 -15.58 -38.96 2.49
C GLN A 249 -14.63 -39.80 1.61
N GLY A 250 -13.34 -39.43 1.59
CA GLY A 250 -12.30 -40.08 0.79
C GLY A 250 -12.15 -39.52 -0.62
N GLU A 251 -13.01 -38.63 -1.09
CA GLU A 251 -12.82 -37.97 -2.40
C GLU A 251 -11.72 -36.91 -2.33
N ALA A 252 -10.83 -36.91 -3.34
CA ALA A 252 -9.77 -35.93 -3.51
C ALA A 252 -10.24 -34.70 -4.28
N VAL A 253 -9.75 -33.50 -3.92
CA VAL A 253 -10.19 -32.23 -4.49
C VAL A 253 -9.05 -31.46 -5.10
N GLY A 254 -9.28 -30.92 -6.29
CA GLY A 254 -8.40 -29.99 -6.99
C GLY A 254 -7.14 -30.63 -7.59
N TYR A 255 -6.25 -29.77 -8.10
CA TYR A 255 -5.01 -30.21 -8.76
C TYR A 255 -4.09 -30.97 -7.80
N GLY A 256 -3.72 -32.18 -8.21
CA GLY A 256 -2.85 -33.07 -7.46
C GLY A 256 -3.55 -33.83 -6.34
N GLY A 257 -4.85 -33.59 -6.08
CA GLY A 257 -5.64 -34.33 -5.09
C GLY A 257 -5.07 -34.28 -3.67
N HIS A 258 -4.38 -33.21 -3.28
CA HIS A 258 -3.69 -33.14 -2.00
C HIS A 258 -4.67 -33.06 -0.83
N TRP A 259 -5.79 -32.38 -1.00
CA TRP A 259 -6.85 -32.40 -0.01
C TRP A 259 -7.81 -33.54 -0.29
N VAL A 260 -8.08 -34.32 0.75
CA VAL A 260 -9.03 -35.43 0.70
C VAL A 260 -10.10 -35.18 1.77
N ALA A 261 -11.36 -35.32 1.39
CA ALA A 261 -12.46 -35.11 2.31
C ALA A 261 -12.42 -36.11 3.49
N ASP A 262 -12.32 -35.61 4.70
CA ASP A 262 -12.29 -36.40 5.96
C ASP A 262 -13.68 -36.86 6.39
N ARG A 263 -14.73 -36.30 5.78
CA ARG A 263 -16.17 -36.57 6.00
C ARG A 263 -16.97 -36.23 4.75
N ASN A 264 -18.22 -36.66 4.73
CA ASN A 264 -19.17 -36.16 3.74
C ASN A 264 -19.36 -34.67 3.96
N THR A 265 -19.22 -33.86 2.90
CA THR A 265 -19.32 -32.41 2.96
C THR A 265 -19.93 -31.83 1.70
N THR A 266 -20.14 -30.51 1.68
CA THR A 266 -20.50 -29.76 0.48
C THR A 266 -19.33 -28.81 0.14
N LEU A 267 -18.88 -28.89 -1.10
CA LEU A 267 -17.90 -27.98 -1.64
C LEU A 267 -18.58 -26.79 -2.33
N GLY A 268 -18.00 -25.61 -2.16
CA GLY A 268 -18.31 -24.41 -2.94
C GLY A 268 -17.18 -24.11 -3.91
N VAL A 269 -17.54 -23.68 -5.12
CA VAL A 269 -16.59 -23.16 -6.12
C VAL A 269 -16.78 -21.66 -6.23
N VAL A 270 -15.73 -20.91 -5.92
CA VAL A 270 -15.69 -19.44 -5.94
C VAL A 270 -15.07 -18.98 -7.26
N ALA A 271 -15.70 -18.01 -7.92
CA ALA A 271 -15.25 -17.48 -9.21
C ALA A 271 -14.12 -16.46 -9.05
N ALA A 272 -13.01 -16.85 -8.48
CA ALA A 272 -11.78 -16.08 -8.35
C ALA A 272 -10.58 -17.02 -8.33
N GLY A 273 -9.43 -16.59 -8.83
CA GLY A 273 -8.23 -17.40 -8.81
C GLY A 273 -6.94 -16.57 -8.94
N TYR A 274 -5.82 -17.24 -9.22
CA TYR A 274 -4.55 -16.52 -9.33
C TYR A 274 -4.48 -15.63 -10.59
N GLY A 275 -5.33 -15.85 -11.58
CA GLY A 275 -5.49 -14.96 -12.74
C GLY A 275 -6.08 -13.61 -12.37
N ASP A 276 -6.78 -13.51 -11.23
CA ASP A 276 -7.29 -12.27 -10.67
C ASP A 276 -6.32 -11.60 -9.69
N GLY A 277 -5.24 -12.31 -9.34
CA GLY A 277 -4.24 -11.85 -8.38
C GLY A 277 -4.34 -12.54 -7.01
N TYR A 278 -5.29 -13.47 -6.79
CA TYR A 278 -5.34 -14.21 -5.54
C TYR A 278 -4.12 -15.17 -5.45
N PRO A 279 -3.44 -15.27 -4.30
CA PRO A 279 -2.22 -16.08 -4.20
C PRO A 279 -2.44 -17.56 -4.51
N ARG A 280 -1.73 -18.09 -5.52
CA ARG A 280 -1.75 -19.55 -5.82
C ARG A 280 -1.24 -20.38 -4.65
N MET A 281 -0.35 -19.81 -3.85
CA MET A 281 0.28 -20.49 -2.70
C MET A 281 -0.57 -20.43 -1.44
N ALA A 282 -1.79 -19.86 -1.48
CA ALA A 282 -2.71 -19.88 -0.35
C ALA A 282 -2.92 -21.32 0.12
N PRO A 283 -2.53 -21.64 1.37
CA PRO A 283 -2.63 -23.01 1.89
C PRO A 283 -4.08 -23.37 2.19
N GLU A 284 -4.31 -24.66 2.34
CA GLU A 284 -5.56 -25.18 2.89
C GLU A 284 -5.89 -24.53 4.24
N GLY A 285 -7.17 -24.30 4.47
CA GLY A 285 -7.63 -23.62 5.68
C GLY A 285 -7.52 -22.08 5.61
N THR A 286 -7.02 -21.50 4.50
CA THR A 286 -7.10 -20.02 4.31
C THR A 286 -8.59 -19.62 4.29
N PRO A 287 -9.00 -18.66 5.15
CA PRO A 287 -10.41 -18.35 5.30
C PRO A 287 -10.95 -17.52 4.13
N MET A 288 -12.21 -17.78 3.79
CA MET A 288 -13.11 -16.90 3.03
C MET A 288 -14.36 -16.65 3.85
N LEU A 289 -15.06 -15.55 3.59
CA LEU A 289 -16.31 -15.23 4.29
C LEU A 289 -17.50 -15.42 3.35
N ILE A 290 -18.45 -16.27 3.72
CA ILE A 290 -19.68 -16.52 2.96
C ILE A 290 -20.86 -16.49 3.94
N ASN A 291 -21.87 -15.68 3.65
CA ASN A 291 -23.06 -15.56 4.50
C ASN A 291 -22.74 -15.33 5.98
N GLY A 292 -21.71 -14.49 6.28
CA GLY A 292 -21.29 -14.13 7.64
C GLY A 292 -20.49 -15.20 8.38
N ARG A 293 -20.13 -16.32 7.75
CA ARG A 293 -19.29 -17.38 8.34
C ARG A 293 -18.01 -17.61 7.56
N ARG A 294 -16.95 -17.97 8.27
CA ARG A 294 -15.67 -18.32 7.67
C ARG A 294 -15.70 -19.76 7.17
N VAL A 295 -15.29 -19.94 5.92
CA VAL A 295 -15.12 -21.24 5.27
C VAL A 295 -13.68 -21.40 4.81
N PRO A 296 -13.07 -22.59 4.93
CA PRO A 296 -11.68 -22.79 4.53
C PRO A 296 -11.54 -23.07 3.04
N ILE A 297 -10.46 -22.60 2.44
CA ILE A 297 -10.01 -23.09 1.14
C ILE A 297 -9.59 -24.56 1.28
N VAL A 298 -9.98 -25.38 0.30
CA VAL A 298 -9.58 -26.78 0.18
C VAL A 298 -8.99 -27.05 -1.21
N GLY A 299 -7.92 -27.83 -1.23
CA GLY A 299 -7.13 -28.06 -2.44
C GLY A 299 -6.39 -26.80 -2.91
N ARG A 300 -5.84 -26.85 -4.11
CA ARG A 300 -5.02 -25.77 -4.68
C ARG A 300 -5.86 -24.72 -5.38
N VAL A 301 -5.50 -23.46 -5.20
CA VAL A 301 -6.08 -22.35 -5.97
C VAL A 301 -5.79 -22.54 -7.45
N SER A 302 -6.82 -22.46 -8.28
CA SER A 302 -6.74 -22.55 -9.75
C SER A 302 -6.59 -21.15 -10.36
N MET A 303 -6.42 -21.08 -11.69
CA MET A 303 -6.31 -19.79 -12.39
C MET A 303 -7.54 -18.92 -12.19
N ASP A 304 -8.73 -19.53 -12.28
CA ASP A 304 -10.01 -18.81 -12.34
C ASP A 304 -10.98 -19.17 -11.21
N MET A 305 -10.63 -20.18 -10.37
CA MET A 305 -11.54 -20.73 -9.37
C MET A 305 -10.80 -21.14 -8.10
N ILE A 306 -11.51 -21.04 -6.97
CA ILE A 306 -11.07 -21.52 -5.67
C ILE A 306 -12.15 -22.43 -5.11
N THR A 307 -11.76 -23.58 -4.56
CA THR A 307 -12.68 -24.48 -3.87
C THR A 307 -12.64 -24.26 -2.38
N VAL A 308 -13.80 -24.24 -1.74
CA VAL A 308 -13.96 -24.09 -0.29
C VAL A 308 -14.81 -25.23 0.27
N ASP A 309 -14.56 -25.62 1.53
CA ASP A 309 -15.41 -26.56 2.26
C ASP A 309 -16.54 -25.79 2.97
N LEU A 310 -17.74 -25.91 2.45
CA LEU A 310 -18.95 -25.29 3.01
C LEU A 310 -19.48 -26.04 4.25
N GLY A 311 -19.02 -27.28 4.46
CA GLY A 311 -19.47 -28.15 5.53
C GLY A 311 -20.66 -29.04 5.16
N PRO A 312 -20.99 -30.03 6.01
CA PRO A 312 -21.99 -31.06 5.71
C PRO A 312 -23.45 -30.53 5.71
N ALA A 313 -23.69 -29.42 6.40
CA ALA A 313 -25.02 -28.82 6.53
C ALA A 313 -25.12 -27.47 5.80
N ALA A 314 -24.34 -27.29 4.74
CA ALA A 314 -24.30 -26.05 3.96
C ALA A 314 -25.69 -25.69 3.39
N ARG A 315 -26.04 -24.43 3.50
CA ARG A 315 -27.25 -23.84 2.91
C ARG A 315 -26.91 -22.81 1.82
N ASP A 316 -25.61 -22.67 1.55
CA ASP A 316 -25.09 -21.74 0.55
C ASP A 316 -25.48 -22.21 -0.85
N LYS A 317 -25.69 -21.25 -1.73
CA LYS A 317 -26.17 -21.49 -3.10
C LYS A 317 -25.36 -20.68 -4.10
N VAL A 318 -25.45 -21.07 -5.35
CA VAL A 318 -24.89 -20.31 -6.47
C VAL A 318 -25.43 -18.87 -6.45
N GLY A 319 -24.52 -17.91 -6.58
CA GLY A 319 -24.79 -16.49 -6.51
C GLY A 319 -24.54 -15.85 -5.12
N ASP A 320 -24.35 -16.65 -4.07
CA ASP A 320 -23.99 -16.08 -2.77
C ASP A 320 -22.64 -15.36 -2.84
N GLU A 321 -22.57 -14.17 -2.23
CA GLU A 321 -21.36 -13.36 -2.18
C GLU A 321 -20.29 -14.02 -1.33
N VAL A 322 -19.06 -13.94 -1.81
CA VAL A 322 -17.85 -14.42 -1.14
C VAL A 322 -16.89 -13.27 -0.93
N THR A 323 -16.54 -12.97 0.32
CA THR A 323 -15.46 -12.03 0.63
C THR A 323 -14.13 -12.78 0.76
N LEU A 324 -13.13 -12.35 -0.02
CA LEU A 324 -11.80 -12.92 -0.01
C LEU A 324 -10.89 -12.24 1.02
N TRP A 325 -11.07 -10.94 1.23
CA TRP A 325 -10.57 -10.13 2.35
C TRP A 325 -11.26 -8.76 2.39
N GLY A 326 -11.15 -8.04 3.51
CA GLY A 326 -11.68 -6.71 3.73
C GLY A 326 -12.69 -6.66 4.86
N GLU A 327 -13.87 -6.11 4.62
CA GLU A 327 -14.91 -6.01 5.64
C GLU A 327 -15.33 -7.40 6.16
N GLY A 328 -15.27 -7.60 7.48
CA GLY A 328 -15.57 -8.89 8.14
C GLY A 328 -14.46 -9.95 8.04
N LEU A 329 -13.48 -9.77 7.17
CA LEU A 329 -12.32 -10.66 7.01
C LEU A 329 -11.04 -9.84 6.80
N PRO A 330 -10.36 -9.42 7.89
CA PRO A 330 -9.16 -8.59 7.79
C PRO A 330 -8.10 -9.16 6.86
N VAL A 331 -7.55 -8.30 6.00
CA VAL A 331 -6.50 -8.70 5.04
C VAL A 331 -5.25 -9.22 5.75
N GLU A 332 -4.97 -8.75 6.97
CA GLU A 332 -3.86 -9.19 7.81
C GLU A 332 -3.97 -10.68 8.14
N GLN A 333 -5.17 -11.16 8.49
CA GLN A 333 -5.40 -12.56 8.82
C GLN A 333 -5.25 -13.48 7.60
N VAL A 334 -5.68 -13.00 6.43
CA VAL A 334 -5.48 -13.73 5.17
C VAL A 334 -4.00 -13.75 4.80
N ALA A 335 -3.31 -12.61 4.92
CA ALA A 335 -1.88 -12.49 4.64
C ALA A 335 -1.05 -13.39 5.55
N GLU A 336 -1.31 -13.36 6.86
CA GLU A 336 -0.63 -14.21 7.85
C GLU A 336 -0.81 -15.69 7.53
N LYS A 337 -2.05 -16.12 7.23
CA LYS A 337 -2.35 -17.52 6.88
C LYS A 337 -1.61 -17.98 5.62
N ILE A 338 -1.41 -17.09 4.66
CA ILE A 338 -0.69 -17.36 3.42
C ILE A 338 0.84 -17.31 3.61
N GLY A 339 1.32 -16.61 4.65
CA GLY A 339 2.74 -16.36 4.88
C GLY A 339 3.27 -15.18 4.06
N THR A 340 2.45 -14.14 3.89
CA THR A 340 2.80 -12.90 3.20
C THR A 340 2.35 -11.67 4.01
N ILE A 341 2.35 -10.50 3.39
CA ILE A 341 1.99 -9.22 4.00
C ILE A 341 0.80 -8.57 3.28
N PRO A 342 -0.01 -7.74 3.97
CA PRO A 342 -1.15 -7.03 3.37
C PRO A 342 -0.78 -6.24 2.11
N TYR A 343 0.41 -5.64 2.08
CA TYR A 343 0.93 -4.91 0.91
C TYR A 343 0.89 -5.75 -0.37
N GLU A 344 1.38 -7.00 -0.30
CA GLU A 344 1.45 -7.88 -1.46
C GLU A 344 0.06 -8.26 -1.93
N LEU A 345 -0.85 -8.62 -1.01
CA LEU A 345 -2.21 -9.01 -1.38
C LEU A 345 -2.94 -7.91 -2.14
N MET A 346 -2.88 -6.67 -1.63
CA MET A 346 -3.59 -5.54 -2.22
C MET A 346 -2.98 -5.09 -3.55
N THR A 347 -1.65 -5.13 -3.68
CA THR A 347 -0.97 -4.60 -4.87
C THR A 347 -0.91 -5.55 -6.05
N ARG A 348 -1.15 -6.85 -5.84
CA ARG A 348 -1.01 -7.87 -6.90
C ARG A 348 -2.28 -8.13 -7.73
N LEU A 349 -3.39 -7.43 -7.43
CA LEU A 349 -4.63 -7.55 -8.20
C LEU A 349 -4.38 -7.25 -9.68
N THR A 350 -4.93 -8.08 -10.56
CA THR A 350 -4.79 -7.92 -12.01
C THR A 350 -5.88 -7.01 -12.57
N SER A 351 -5.75 -6.63 -13.84
CA SER A 351 -6.76 -5.84 -14.56
C SER A 351 -8.10 -6.57 -14.75
N ARG A 352 -8.20 -7.85 -14.39
CA ARG A 352 -9.45 -8.61 -14.39
C ARG A 352 -10.37 -8.23 -13.24
N VAL A 353 -9.81 -7.70 -12.15
CA VAL A 353 -10.58 -7.25 -10.99
C VAL A 353 -11.18 -5.88 -11.27
N HIS A 354 -12.48 -5.77 -11.12
CA HIS A 354 -13.17 -4.50 -11.28
C HIS A 354 -13.10 -3.68 -9.99
N LEU A 355 -12.51 -2.48 -10.09
CA LEU A 355 -12.47 -1.53 -8.98
C LEU A 355 -13.75 -0.70 -8.96
N THR A 356 -14.44 -0.68 -7.81
CA THR A 356 -15.58 0.22 -7.56
C THR A 356 -15.27 1.10 -6.36
N HIS A 357 -15.49 2.41 -6.50
CA HIS A 357 -15.27 3.37 -5.43
C HIS A 357 -16.62 3.80 -4.88
N CYS A 358 -16.84 3.57 -3.59
CA CYS A 358 -18.09 3.85 -2.90
C CYS A 358 -17.89 4.98 -1.88
N ASP A 359 -18.71 6.01 -1.98
CA ASP A 359 -18.90 7.00 -0.93
C ASP A 359 -20.27 6.70 -0.28
N LYS A 360 -20.27 6.32 1.00
CA LYS A 360 -21.53 5.99 1.70
C LYS A 360 -22.44 7.20 1.86
N ARG A 361 -21.90 8.42 1.73
CA ARG A 361 -22.71 9.65 1.76
C ARG A 361 -23.64 9.76 0.57
N ASP A 362 -23.28 9.18 -0.58
CA ASP A 362 -24.15 9.13 -1.77
C ASP A 362 -25.31 8.12 -1.65
N GLN A 363 -25.28 7.26 -0.63
CA GLN A 363 -26.31 6.22 -0.39
C GLN A 363 -27.38 6.62 0.65
N MET A 364 -27.25 7.80 1.29
CA MET A 364 -28.32 8.30 2.15
C MET A 364 -29.54 8.64 1.26
N PRO A 365 -30.72 8.02 1.48
CA PRO A 365 -31.92 8.41 0.77
C PRO A 365 -32.19 9.89 1.07
N MET A 366 -32.35 10.69 0.00
CA MET A 366 -32.87 12.06 0.17
C MET A 366 -34.14 11.97 0.99
N LEU A 367 -34.09 12.42 2.24
CA LEU A 367 -35.30 12.67 3.03
C LEU A 367 -36.17 13.57 2.18
N LYS A 368 -37.26 13.02 1.61
CA LYS A 368 -38.31 13.81 1.01
C LYS A 368 -38.84 14.68 2.11
N LEU A 369 -38.47 15.97 2.09
CA LEU A 369 -39.19 16.99 2.83
C LEU A 369 -40.61 16.99 2.32
N ALA A 370 -41.52 16.49 3.16
CA ALA A 370 -42.97 16.60 2.96
C ALA A 370 -43.47 18.00 3.35
#